data_dc679e44953517113c098c7f0452f832
#
_entry.id   dc679e44953517113c098c7f0452f832
#
_cell.length_a   1.000
_cell.length_b   1.000
_cell.length_c   1.000
_cell.angle_alpha   90.00
_cell.angle_beta   90.00
_cell.angle_gamma   90.00
#
_symmetry.space_group_name_H-M   'P 1'
#
loop_
_entity.id
_entity.type
_entity.pdbx_description
1 polymer ?
#
loop_
_entity_poly.entity_id
_entity_poly.type
_entity_poly.pdbx_seq_one_letter_code
_entity_poly.pdbx_strand_id
1 'polypeptide(L)'
;MDGSALSIPTLSVLQADGSLTKGAVAPKISQKQAAKIYSDMVYTRTLDERMVGAQRQGRLSFYLTCTGEEASVAGTIAAFKQDDMVMGQYREQVALRFRGFTTEQFMNQLFSNADDLGKGRQMPVHYGCRDLHFMTIRSPLATQIPQAAGYAYGQKLAGNKACTLCYFGDGAASEGDFHAGLNMAAVLKSPVVFVVRNNGYAISTPSSEQFASDGI
;
A
#
# COMPACT_ATOMS: atom_id res chain seq x y z
N MET A 1 -27.15 5.30 -19.33
CA MET A 1 -26.41 4.05 -19.63
C MET A 1 -26.76 3.08 -18.52
N ASP A 2 -27.26 1.92 -18.89
CA ASP A 2 -27.56 0.86 -17.94
C ASP A 2 -26.24 0.29 -17.41
N GLY A 3 -25.97 0.44 -16.11
CA GLY A 3 -24.73 -0.03 -15.46
C GLY A 3 -24.59 -1.55 -15.39
N SER A 4 -25.63 -2.30 -15.79
CA SER A 4 -25.66 -3.76 -15.76
C SER A 4 -24.67 -4.44 -16.75
N ALA A 5 -24.04 -3.67 -17.65
CA ALA A 5 -23.15 -4.20 -18.69
C ALA A 5 -21.65 -4.09 -18.37
N LEU A 6 -21.23 -3.51 -17.24
CA LEU A 6 -19.83 -3.39 -16.84
C LEU A 6 -19.41 -4.65 -16.08
N SER A 7 -18.87 -5.63 -16.81
CA SER A 7 -18.19 -6.78 -16.22
C SER A 7 -16.69 -6.50 -16.15
N ILE A 8 -16.14 -6.33 -14.96
CA ILE A 8 -14.70 -6.22 -14.76
C ILE A 8 -14.13 -7.63 -14.60
N PRO A 9 -13.25 -8.09 -15.50
CA PRO A 9 -12.71 -9.44 -15.44
C PRO A 9 -11.78 -9.60 -14.23
N THR A 10 -11.96 -10.69 -13.48
CA THR A 10 -11.02 -11.09 -12.44
C THR A 10 -9.80 -11.76 -13.08
N LEU A 11 -8.61 -11.20 -12.86
CA LEU A 11 -7.36 -11.80 -13.26
C LEU A 11 -6.89 -12.79 -12.18
N SER A 12 -6.77 -14.07 -12.54
CA SER A 12 -6.19 -15.10 -11.69
C SER A 12 -5.04 -15.78 -12.42
N VAL A 13 -3.83 -15.66 -11.89
CA VAL A 13 -2.61 -16.28 -12.46
C VAL A 13 -2.34 -17.62 -11.81
N LEU A 14 -2.52 -17.72 -10.50
CA LEU A 14 -2.29 -18.94 -9.72
C LEU A 14 -3.60 -19.44 -9.10
N GLN A 15 -3.73 -20.75 -9.02
CA GLN A 15 -4.74 -21.43 -8.21
C GLN A 15 -4.29 -21.51 -6.74
N ALA A 16 -5.18 -21.92 -5.85
CA ALA A 16 -4.89 -22.06 -4.43
C ALA A 16 -3.76 -23.05 -4.09
N ASP A 17 -3.55 -24.03 -4.94
CA ASP A 17 -2.48 -25.05 -4.83
C ASP A 17 -1.14 -24.56 -5.40
N GLY A 18 -1.07 -23.33 -5.93
CA GLY A 18 0.11 -22.75 -6.57
C GLY A 18 0.31 -23.14 -8.04
N SER A 19 -0.56 -23.95 -8.62
CA SER A 19 -0.53 -24.24 -10.06
C SER A 19 -1.01 -23.05 -10.89
N LEU A 20 -0.57 -22.97 -12.15
CA LEU A 20 -1.04 -21.92 -13.06
C LEU A 20 -2.50 -22.15 -13.46
N THR A 21 -3.28 -21.08 -13.42
CA THR A 21 -4.62 -21.07 -14.00
C THR A 21 -4.51 -21.35 -15.51
N LYS A 22 -5.41 -22.16 -16.06
CA LYS A 22 -5.41 -22.51 -17.49
C LYS A 22 -5.44 -21.24 -18.36
N GLY A 23 -4.44 -21.10 -19.22
CA GLY A 23 -4.29 -19.94 -20.10
C GLY A 23 -3.63 -18.71 -19.46
N ALA A 24 -3.32 -18.74 -18.16
CA ALA A 24 -2.60 -17.67 -17.51
C ALA A 24 -1.11 -17.67 -17.88
N VAL A 25 -0.52 -16.48 -17.92
CA VAL A 25 0.91 -16.29 -18.16
C VAL A 25 1.56 -15.87 -16.85
N ALA A 26 2.52 -16.67 -16.38
CA ALA A 26 3.28 -16.33 -15.18
C ALA A 26 4.12 -15.05 -15.42
N PRO A 27 4.22 -14.16 -14.43
CA PRO A 27 5.10 -13.01 -14.53
C PRO A 27 6.56 -13.46 -14.67
N LYS A 28 7.33 -12.75 -15.51
CA LYS A 28 8.76 -13.01 -15.69
C LYS A 28 9.54 -12.41 -14.55
N ILE A 29 9.72 -13.16 -13.47
CA ILE A 29 10.56 -12.77 -12.32
C ILE A 29 11.73 -13.72 -12.20
N SER A 30 12.91 -13.22 -11.86
CA SER A 30 14.07 -14.07 -11.60
C SER A 30 13.94 -14.74 -10.23
N GLN A 31 14.62 -15.89 -10.06
CA GLN A 31 14.68 -16.57 -8.76
C GLN A 31 15.15 -15.65 -7.64
N LYS A 32 16.12 -14.76 -7.92
CA LYS A 32 16.61 -13.76 -6.96
C LYS A 32 15.52 -12.79 -6.54
N GLN A 33 14.71 -12.32 -7.48
CA GLN A 33 13.57 -11.43 -7.18
C GLN A 33 12.49 -12.15 -6.37
N ALA A 34 12.15 -13.37 -6.77
CA ALA A 34 11.17 -14.19 -6.04
C ALA A 34 11.63 -14.45 -4.59
N ALA A 35 12.90 -14.83 -4.40
CA ALA A 35 13.48 -15.04 -3.08
C ALA A 35 13.46 -13.76 -2.24
N LYS A 36 13.76 -12.58 -2.83
CA LYS A 36 13.67 -11.30 -2.14
C LYS A 36 12.24 -10.98 -1.71
N ILE A 37 11.27 -11.11 -2.62
CA ILE A 37 9.84 -10.88 -2.33
C ILE A 37 9.42 -11.75 -1.14
N TYR A 38 9.70 -13.04 -1.21
CA TYR A 38 9.34 -13.99 -0.13
C TYR A 38 10.04 -13.65 1.19
N SER A 39 11.33 -13.35 1.15
CA SER A 39 12.08 -12.95 2.34
C SER A 39 11.52 -11.69 3.01
N ASP A 40 11.13 -10.69 2.23
CA ASP A 40 10.56 -9.45 2.76
C ASP A 40 9.15 -9.67 3.35
N MET A 41 8.35 -10.59 2.78
CA MET A 41 7.07 -11.01 3.34
C MET A 41 7.25 -11.70 4.70
N VAL A 42 8.18 -12.67 4.79
CA VAL A 42 8.50 -13.39 6.04
C VAL A 42 9.05 -12.44 7.10
N TYR A 43 9.96 -11.54 6.69
CA TYR A 43 10.46 -10.49 7.57
C TYR A 43 9.33 -9.66 8.17
N THR A 44 8.40 -9.20 7.32
CA THR A 44 7.32 -8.33 7.76
C THR A 44 6.35 -9.06 8.67
N ARG A 45 6.04 -10.33 8.40
CA ARG A 45 5.25 -11.16 9.30
C ARG A 45 5.90 -11.27 10.68
N THR A 46 7.21 -11.51 10.73
CA THR A 46 7.97 -11.60 11.97
C THR A 46 7.99 -10.25 12.71
N LEU A 47 8.15 -9.14 11.97
CA LEU A 47 8.07 -7.79 12.53
C LEU A 47 6.71 -7.55 13.17
N ASP A 48 5.63 -7.85 12.47
CA ASP A 48 4.26 -7.69 12.95
C ASP A 48 4.02 -8.46 14.26
N GLU A 49 4.40 -9.73 14.29
CA GLU A 49 4.25 -10.57 15.48
C GLU A 49 4.99 -10.00 16.72
N ARG A 50 6.23 -9.52 16.50
CA ARG A 50 7.03 -8.91 17.57
C ARG A 50 6.47 -7.59 18.03
N MET A 51 6.00 -6.75 17.12
CA MET A 51 5.48 -5.42 17.45
C MET A 51 4.10 -5.47 18.09
N VAL A 52 3.23 -6.39 17.70
CA VAL A 52 1.98 -6.68 18.42
C VAL A 52 2.28 -7.13 19.84
N GLY A 53 3.28 -7.99 20.03
CA GLY A 53 3.72 -8.40 21.38
C GLY A 53 4.19 -7.21 22.23
N ALA A 54 5.00 -6.31 21.65
CA ALA A 54 5.46 -5.10 22.32
C ALA A 54 4.30 -4.14 22.65
N GLN A 55 3.35 -4.00 21.75
CA GLN A 55 2.15 -3.17 21.96
C GLN A 55 1.27 -3.71 23.07
N ARG A 56 1.04 -5.02 23.11
CA ARG A 56 0.27 -5.66 24.20
C ARG A 56 0.94 -5.54 25.57
N GLN A 57 2.28 -5.40 25.61
CA GLN A 57 3.03 -5.14 26.83
C GLN A 57 3.09 -3.66 27.22
N GLY A 58 2.41 -2.78 26.50
CA GLY A 58 2.42 -1.33 26.75
C GLY A 58 3.73 -0.63 26.38
N ARG A 59 4.65 -1.32 25.67
CA ARG A 59 5.94 -0.76 25.21
C ARG A 59 5.80 0.06 23.94
N LEU A 60 4.72 -0.12 23.22
CA LEU A 60 4.37 0.55 21.97
C LEU A 60 2.93 1.01 22.06
N SER A 61 2.66 2.28 21.78
CA SER A 61 1.32 2.87 21.96
C SER A 61 0.31 2.39 20.92
N PHE A 62 0.78 2.08 19.71
CA PHE A 62 -0.09 1.71 18.59
C PHE A 62 0.67 0.82 17.60
N TYR A 63 0.00 -0.20 17.04
CA TYR A 63 0.53 -1.00 15.95
C TYR A 63 -0.60 -1.58 15.09
N LEU A 64 -0.39 -1.63 13.79
CA LEU A 64 -1.26 -2.29 12.83
C LEU A 64 -0.45 -3.26 11.99
N THR A 65 -0.92 -4.49 11.91
CA THR A 65 -0.31 -5.54 11.09
C THR A 65 -0.74 -5.44 9.64
N CYS A 66 0.08 -5.99 8.73
CA CYS A 66 -0.29 -6.24 7.34
C CYS A 66 -0.62 -7.70 7.08
N THR A 67 -0.89 -8.47 8.13
CA THR A 67 -1.15 -9.91 8.09
C THR A 67 -2.23 -10.26 7.07
N GLY A 68 -1.89 -11.13 6.11
CA GLY A 68 -2.78 -11.57 5.02
C GLY A 68 -2.67 -10.72 3.75
N GLU A 69 -2.07 -9.53 3.82
CA GLU A 69 -1.92 -8.61 2.68
C GLU A 69 -0.48 -8.53 2.15
N GLU A 70 0.46 -9.27 2.75
CA GLU A 70 1.88 -9.18 2.42
C GLU A 70 2.17 -9.44 0.94
N ALA A 71 1.52 -10.45 0.36
CA ALA A 71 1.77 -10.84 -1.03
C ALA A 71 1.26 -9.81 -2.04
N SER A 72 0.11 -9.19 -1.77
CA SER A 72 -0.46 -8.16 -2.65
C SER A 72 0.42 -6.91 -2.70
N VAL A 73 0.92 -6.48 -1.54
CA VAL A 73 1.83 -5.34 -1.43
C VAL A 73 3.20 -5.66 -2.03
N ALA A 74 3.78 -6.84 -1.71
CA ALA A 74 5.09 -7.27 -2.22
C ALA A 74 5.09 -7.43 -3.74
N GLY A 75 4.05 -8.06 -4.29
CA GLY A 75 3.90 -8.25 -5.74
C GLY A 75 3.75 -6.91 -6.47
N THR A 76 2.95 -6.02 -5.93
CA THR A 76 2.73 -4.70 -6.52
C THR A 76 4.01 -3.87 -6.51
N ILE A 77 4.67 -3.71 -5.36
CA ILE A 77 5.88 -2.89 -5.27
C ILE A 77 7.03 -3.43 -6.14
N ALA A 78 7.09 -4.75 -6.33
CA ALA A 78 8.10 -5.37 -7.18
C ALA A 78 7.99 -5.00 -8.67
N ALA A 79 6.82 -4.51 -9.11
CA ALA A 79 6.59 -4.03 -10.48
C ALA A 79 6.98 -2.55 -10.67
N PHE A 80 7.25 -1.82 -9.59
CA PHE A 80 7.58 -0.40 -9.62
C PHE A 80 9.09 -0.16 -9.52
N LYS A 81 9.54 0.95 -10.10
CA LYS A 81 10.94 1.39 -10.04
C LYS A 81 11.24 2.09 -8.72
N GLN A 82 12.53 2.20 -8.42
CA GLN A 82 12.98 2.89 -7.19
C GLN A 82 12.60 4.38 -7.18
N ASP A 83 12.56 5.02 -8.35
CA ASP A 83 12.23 6.45 -8.49
C ASP A 83 10.72 6.74 -8.43
N ASP A 84 9.88 5.72 -8.51
CA ASP A 84 8.43 5.90 -8.39
C ASP A 84 8.07 6.24 -6.94
N MET A 85 7.18 7.21 -6.75
CA MET A 85 6.72 7.59 -5.42
C MET A 85 5.72 6.55 -4.89
N VAL A 86 5.84 6.19 -3.62
CA VAL A 86 4.85 5.35 -2.92
C VAL A 86 4.12 6.17 -1.88
N MET A 87 2.81 6.09 -1.90
CA MET A 87 1.91 6.64 -0.90
C MET A 87 1.10 5.50 -0.29
N GLY A 88 1.45 5.13 0.94
CA GLY A 88 0.80 4.07 1.70
C GLY A 88 -0.30 4.60 2.61
N GLN A 89 -1.08 3.68 3.16
CA GLN A 89 -2.04 3.98 4.22
C GLN A 89 -1.44 3.65 5.60
N TYR A 90 -1.25 2.37 5.93
CA TYR A 90 -0.58 1.93 7.17
C TYR A 90 -0.25 0.42 7.18
N ARG A 91 -0.55 -0.32 6.12
CA ARG A 91 -0.26 -1.76 6.00
C ARG A 91 0.76 -2.07 4.90
N GLU A 92 1.58 -1.11 4.53
CA GLU A 92 2.55 -1.22 3.43
C GLU A 92 3.99 -1.40 3.92
N GLN A 93 4.19 -2.01 5.10
CA GLN A 93 5.51 -2.30 5.67
C GLN A 93 6.39 -3.11 4.71
N VAL A 94 5.77 -4.08 3.99
CA VAL A 94 6.48 -4.88 2.97
C VAL A 94 7.05 -3.99 1.86
N ALA A 95 6.30 -2.98 1.40
CA ALA A 95 6.79 -2.07 0.36
C ALA A 95 8.01 -1.26 0.82
N LEU A 96 7.98 -0.78 2.06
CA LEU A 96 9.12 -0.10 2.66
C LEU A 96 10.33 -1.04 2.78
N ARG A 97 10.12 -2.25 3.31
CA ARG A 97 11.17 -3.26 3.43
C ARG A 97 11.78 -3.61 2.08
N PHE A 98 10.93 -3.83 1.08
CA PHE A 98 11.36 -4.14 -0.29
C PHE A 98 12.26 -3.04 -0.87
N ARG A 99 11.98 -1.78 -0.56
CA ARG A 99 12.76 -0.61 -0.97
C ARG A 99 14.02 -0.38 -0.18
N GLY A 100 14.25 -1.12 0.91
CA GLY A 100 15.49 -1.07 1.69
C GLY A 100 15.35 -0.39 3.05
N PHE A 101 14.13 -0.11 3.53
CA PHE A 101 13.95 0.40 4.90
C PHE A 101 14.48 -0.62 5.90
N THR A 102 15.36 -0.19 6.78
CA THR A 102 16.09 -1.10 7.68
C THR A 102 15.29 -1.42 8.93
N THR A 103 15.64 -2.50 9.61
CA THR A 103 15.05 -2.84 10.92
C THR A 103 15.22 -1.70 11.92
N GLU A 104 16.39 -1.08 11.92
CA GLU A 104 16.69 0.06 12.78
C GLU A 104 15.76 1.24 12.49
N GLN A 105 15.52 1.57 11.23
CA GLN A 105 14.58 2.63 10.84
C GLN A 105 13.14 2.33 11.26
N PHE A 106 12.68 1.05 11.14
CA PHE A 106 11.40 0.64 11.70
C PHE A 106 11.34 0.87 13.21
N MET A 107 12.36 0.44 13.94
CA MET A 107 12.41 0.61 15.40
C MET A 107 12.48 2.10 15.80
N ASN A 108 13.28 2.89 15.11
CA ASN A 108 13.40 4.32 15.39
C ASN A 108 12.07 5.05 15.27
N GLN A 109 11.28 4.73 14.24
CA GLN A 109 9.96 5.32 14.07
C GLN A 109 8.96 4.79 15.11
N LEU A 110 8.91 3.47 15.32
CA LEU A 110 7.93 2.85 16.23
C LEU A 110 8.11 3.27 17.68
N PHE A 111 9.35 3.47 18.11
CA PHE A 111 9.69 3.85 19.49
C PHE A 111 10.06 5.33 19.64
N SER A 112 9.88 6.13 18.59
CA SER A 112 10.18 7.57 18.59
C SER A 112 11.62 7.89 19.05
N ASN A 113 12.58 7.09 18.57
CA ASN A 113 13.99 7.25 18.89
C ASN A 113 14.56 8.56 18.28
N ALA A 114 15.70 9.02 18.77
CA ALA A 114 16.37 10.24 18.29
C ALA A 114 16.66 10.23 16.77
N ASP A 115 16.94 9.05 16.21
CA ASP A 115 17.26 8.85 14.78
C ASP A 115 16.01 8.59 13.92
N ASP A 116 14.78 8.73 14.47
CA ASP A 116 13.56 8.67 13.66
C ASP A 116 13.58 9.74 12.58
N LEU A 117 13.34 9.34 11.33
CA LEU A 117 13.26 10.25 10.19
C LEU A 117 12.12 11.27 10.33
N GLY A 118 11.05 10.90 11.02
CA GLY A 118 9.91 11.75 11.37
C GLY A 118 10.15 12.65 12.59
N LYS A 119 11.32 12.53 13.27
CA LYS A 119 11.68 13.30 14.47
C LYS A 119 10.68 13.13 15.61
N GLY A 120 10.10 11.95 15.77
CA GLY A 120 9.11 11.65 16.80
C GLY A 120 7.77 12.38 16.66
N ARG A 121 7.49 12.97 15.47
CA ARG A 121 6.26 13.77 15.24
C ARG A 121 5.08 12.95 14.78
N GLN A 122 5.29 11.67 14.45
CA GLN A 122 4.27 10.78 13.93
C GLN A 122 3.99 9.66 14.93
N MET A 123 2.74 9.18 14.94
CA MET A 123 2.37 7.96 15.64
C MET A 123 3.14 6.76 15.08
N PRO A 124 3.29 5.66 15.85
CA PRO A 124 3.80 4.40 15.31
C PRO A 124 3.07 4.00 14.01
N VAL A 125 3.76 3.31 13.13
CA VAL A 125 3.38 2.87 11.77
C VAL A 125 3.21 3.99 10.73
N HIS A 126 3.39 5.25 11.10
CA HIS A 126 3.33 6.39 10.17
C HIS A 126 4.71 6.67 9.56
N TYR A 127 5.26 5.64 8.94
CA TYR A 127 6.57 5.70 8.30
C TYR A 127 6.63 6.69 7.15
N GLY A 128 7.81 7.22 6.90
CA GLY A 128 8.13 8.01 5.72
C GLY A 128 9.63 8.00 5.50
N CYS A 129 10.06 7.95 4.24
CA CYS A 129 11.46 8.00 3.87
C CYS A 129 11.62 8.64 2.49
N ARG A 130 12.19 9.84 2.49
CA ARG A 130 12.42 10.59 1.26
C ARG A 130 13.34 9.85 0.28
N ASP A 131 14.42 9.28 0.80
CA ASP A 131 15.44 8.63 -0.02
C ASP A 131 14.95 7.31 -0.66
N LEU A 132 13.90 6.72 -0.10
CA LEU A 132 13.21 5.55 -0.63
C LEU A 132 11.95 5.92 -1.43
N HIS A 133 11.72 7.20 -1.70
CA HIS A 133 10.51 7.69 -2.37
C HIS A 133 9.22 7.15 -1.73
N PHE A 134 9.17 7.15 -0.40
CA PHE A 134 8.01 6.73 0.36
C PHE A 134 7.47 7.92 1.16
N MET A 135 6.28 8.39 0.77
CA MET A 135 5.63 9.52 1.42
C MET A 135 5.22 9.16 2.84
N THR A 136 5.41 10.09 3.78
CA THR A 136 4.95 9.90 5.15
C THR A 136 3.46 9.59 5.20
N ILE A 137 3.12 8.50 5.86
CA ILE A 137 1.75 8.02 6.03
C ILE A 137 0.92 9.06 6.80
N ARG A 138 -0.35 9.20 6.42
CA ARG A 138 -1.33 10.09 7.06
C ARG A 138 -2.36 9.29 7.85
N SER A 139 -2.74 9.80 9.03
CA SER A 139 -3.79 9.17 9.85
C SER A 139 -5.19 9.29 9.24
N PRO A 140 -5.64 10.46 8.74
CA PRO A 140 -6.95 10.56 8.09
C PRO A 140 -6.99 9.67 6.85
N LEU A 141 -8.00 8.80 6.79
CA LEU A 141 -8.19 7.87 5.66
C LEU A 141 -8.42 8.64 4.36
N ALA A 142 -8.06 8.02 3.24
CA ALA A 142 -8.19 8.53 1.87
C ALA A 142 -7.35 9.78 1.53
N THR A 143 -6.79 10.51 2.51
CA THR A 143 -6.01 11.75 2.29
C THR A 143 -4.89 11.56 1.25
N GLN A 144 -4.26 10.39 1.19
CA GLN A 144 -3.20 10.09 0.24
C GLN A 144 -3.69 10.03 -1.22
N ILE A 145 -4.99 9.83 -1.47
CA ILE A 145 -5.55 9.65 -2.83
C ILE A 145 -5.46 10.95 -3.63
N PRO A 146 -6.04 12.09 -3.20
CA PRO A 146 -5.86 13.35 -3.89
C PRO A 146 -4.41 13.85 -3.86
N GLN A 147 -3.66 13.56 -2.79
CA GLN A 147 -2.22 13.88 -2.74
C GLN A 147 -1.44 13.14 -3.83
N ALA A 148 -1.73 11.85 -4.05
CA ALA A 148 -1.09 11.05 -5.09
C ALA A 148 -1.42 11.60 -6.49
N ALA A 149 -2.68 11.98 -6.73
CA ALA A 149 -3.08 12.59 -7.99
C ALA A 149 -2.32 13.90 -8.25
N GLY A 150 -2.20 14.77 -7.23
CA GLY A 150 -1.47 16.03 -7.35
C GLY A 150 0.04 15.85 -7.48
N TYR A 151 0.64 14.95 -6.69
CA TYR A 151 2.08 14.67 -6.78
C TYR A 151 2.46 14.10 -8.15
N ALA A 152 1.71 13.11 -8.65
CA ALA A 152 1.92 12.54 -9.97
C ALA A 152 1.75 13.58 -11.08
N TYR A 153 0.78 14.49 -10.95
CA TYR A 153 0.63 15.61 -11.87
C TYR A 153 1.86 16.53 -11.86
N GLY A 154 2.40 16.84 -10.67
CA GLY A 154 3.65 17.59 -10.54
C GLY A 154 4.83 16.90 -11.20
N GLN A 155 4.98 15.57 -11.04
CA GLN A 155 5.99 14.78 -11.74
C GLN A 155 5.85 14.92 -13.27
N LYS A 156 4.62 14.82 -13.79
CA LYS A 156 4.32 14.99 -15.22
C LYS A 156 4.71 16.37 -15.72
N LEU A 157 4.36 17.45 -15.00
CA LEU A 157 4.72 18.82 -15.38
C LEU A 157 6.24 19.04 -15.38
N ALA A 158 6.96 18.40 -14.46
CA ALA A 158 8.42 18.43 -14.41
C ALA A 158 9.10 17.57 -15.49
N GLY A 159 8.34 16.89 -16.36
CA GLY A 159 8.89 15.99 -17.39
C GLY A 159 9.48 14.69 -16.82
N ASN A 160 9.21 14.38 -15.55
CA ASN A 160 9.67 13.15 -14.92
C ASN A 160 8.93 11.94 -15.51
N LYS A 161 9.67 10.83 -15.73
CA LYS A 161 9.12 9.57 -16.24
C LYS A 161 8.63 8.61 -15.15
N ALA A 162 8.82 8.97 -13.88
CA ALA A 162 8.32 8.20 -12.74
C ALA A 162 6.80 8.32 -12.61
N CYS A 163 6.18 7.35 -11.95
CA CYS A 163 4.79 7.39 -11.57
C CYS A 163 4.63 7.39 -10.04
N THR A 164 3.40 7.51 -9.59
CA THR A 164 3.05 7.41 -8.18
C THR A 164 2.19 6.17 -7.95
N LEU A 165 2.56 5.35 -6.98
CA LEU A 165 1.79 4.21 -6.50
C LEU A 165 1.06 4.62 -5.23
N CYS A 166 -0.26 4.53 -5.22
CA CYS A 166 -1.10 4.89 -4.08
C CYS A 166 -1.90 3.69 -3.60
N TYR A 167 -1.66 3.28 -2.34
CA TYR A 167 -2.42 2.22 -1.69
C TYR A 167 -3.50 2.79 -0.79
N PHE A 168 -4.65 2.11 -0.76
CA PHE A 168 -5.73 2.38 0.20
C PHE A 168 -6.62 1.15 0.36
N GLY A 169 -7.42 1.11 1.43
CA GLY A 169 -8.37 0.04 1.69
C GLY A 169 -9.78 0.36 1.20
N ASP A 170 -10.67 -0.63 1.27
CA ASP A 170 -12.10 -0.47 0.94
C ASP A 170 -12.79 0.58 1.81
N GLY A 171 -12.43 0.68 3.10
CA GLY A 171 -12.94 1.75 3.97
C GLY A 171 -12.58 3.17 3.50
N ALA A 172 -11.37 3.35 2.95
CA ALA A 172 -10.98 4.63 2.36
C ALA A 172 -11.73 4.94 1.07
N ALA A 173 -12.20 3.92 0.34
CA ALA A 173 -13.01 4.11 -0.86
C ALA A 173 -14.41 4.68 -0.56
N SER A 174 -14.87 4.60 0.69
CA SER A 174 -16.12 5.21 1.14
C SER A 174 -15.99 6.70 1.48
N GLU A 175 -14.76 7.24 1.50
CA GLU A 175 -14.51 8.65 1.78
C GLU A 175 -14.70 9.53 0.52
N GLY A 176 -15.12 10.80 0.72
CA GLY A 176 -15.27 11.75 -0.38
C GLY A 176 -14.01 11.99 -1.18
N ASP A 177 -12.85 11.97 -0.52
CA ASP A 177 -11.53 12.14 -1.13
C ASP A 177 -11.20 11.05 -2.17
N PHE A 178 -11.75 9.85 -2.03
CA PHE A 178 -11.62 8.80 -3.03
C PHE A 178 -12.16 9.26 -4.38
N HIS A 179 -13.42 9.66 -4.44
CA HIS A 179 -14.07 10.10 -5.68
C HIS A 179 -13.40 11.34 -6.26
N ALA A 180 -13.11 12.33 -5.41
CA ALA A 180 -12.45 13.56 -5.81
C ALA A 180 -11.04 13.31 -6.37
N GLY A 181 -10.25 12.48 -5.69
CA GLY A 181 -8.87 12.18 -6.09
C GLY A 181 -8.80 11.38 -7.39
N LEU A 182 -9.64 10.36 -7.57
CA LEU A 182 -9.70 9.60 -8.81
C LEU A 182 -10.13 10.47 -10.00
N ASN A 183 -11.17 11.29 -9.81
CA ASN A 183 -11.62 12.22 -10.84
C ASN A 183 -10.53 13.23 -11.21
N MET A 184 -9.83 13.79 -10.23
CA MET A 184 -8.71 14.69 -10.45
C MET A 184 -7.59 14.00 -11.26
N ALA A 185 -7.21 12.79 -10.86
CA ALA A 185 -6.18 12.01 -11.56
C ALA A 185 -6.55 11.75 -13.03
N ALA A 186 -7.81 11.40 -13.29
CA ALA A 186 -8.32 11.14 -14.62
C ALA A 186 -8.33 12.40 -15.51
N VAL A 187 -8.88 13.51 -15.00
CA VAL A 187 -8.96 14.79 -15.72
C VAL A 187 -7.57 15.33 -16.06
N LEU A 188 -6.64 15.29 -15.10
CA LEU A 188 -5.27 15.78 -15.28
C LEU A 188 -4.37 14.77 -16.00
N LYS A 189 -4.85 13.54 -16.24
CA LYS A 189 -4.07 12.41 -16.76
C LYS A 189 -2.77 12.25 -15.97
N SER A 190 -2.89 12.24 -14.65
CA SER A 190 -1.77 12.07 -13.71
C SER A 190 -1.21 10.66 -13.82
N PRO A 191 0.12 10.45 -13.87
CA PRO A 191 0.74 9.12 -13.92
C PRO A 191 0.70 8.48 -12.51
N VAL A 192 -0.50 8.08 -12.07
CA VAL A 192 -0.73 7.43 -10.78
C VAL A 192 -1.39 6.08 -10.98
N VAL A 193 -0.99 5.10 -10.19
CA VAL A 193 -1.63 3.78 -10.09
C VAL A 193 -2.24 3.66 -8.70
N PHE A 194 -3.54 3.46 -8.66
CA PHE A 194 -4.29 3.23 -7.43
C PHE A 194 -4.44 1.73 -7.19
N VAL A 195 -4.09 1.29 -5.99
CA VAL A 195 -4.21 -0.11 -5.56
C VAL A 195 -5.14 -0.18 -4.36
N VAL A 196 -6.32 -0.73 -4.60
CA VAL A 196 -7.30 -0.97 -3.54
C VAL A 196 -7.02 -2.31 -2.89
N ARG A 197 -6.74 -2.31 -1.59
CA ARG A 197 -6.65 -3.52 -0.78
C ARG A 197 -8.03 -3.81 -0.21
N ASN A 198 -8.87 -4.48 -1.01
CA ASN A 198 -10.24 -4.82 -0.63
C ASN A 198 -10.24 -6.11 0.19
N ASN A 199 -10.23 -5.97 1.52
CA ASN A 199 -10.37 -7.10 2.44
C ASN A 199 -11.82 -7.31 2.92
N GLY A 200 -12.75 -6.50 2.43
CA GLY A 200 -14.17 -6.60 2.72
C GLY A 200 -14.63 -5.95 4.03
N TYR A 201 -13.72 -5.28 4.76
CA TYR A 201 -14.04 -4.68 6.05
C TYR A 201 -13.32 -3.35 6.30
N ALA A 202 -14.07 -2.35 6.75
CA ALA A 202 -13.54 -1.15 7.38
C ALA A 202 -13.69 -1.29 8.91
N ILE A 203 -12.62 -1.72 9.60
CA ILE A 203 -12.62 -2.12 11.01
C ILE A 203 -13.61 -3.28 11.20
N SER A 204 -14.83 -3.03 11.69
CA SER A 204 -15.91 -3.99 11.87
C SER A 204 -17.08 -3.85 10.90
N THR A 205 -17.04 -2.85 10.02
CA THR A 205 -18.10 -2.59 9.04
C THR A 205 -17.82 -3.37 7.75
N PRO A 206 -18.67 -4.33 7.36
CA PRO A 206 -18.49 -5.06 6.11
C PRO A 206 -18.78 -4.18 4.89
N SER A 207 -18.20 -4.52 3.73
CA SER A 207 -18.38 -3.75 2.50
C SER A 207 -19.83 -3.54 2.12
N SER A 208 -20.70 -4.52 2.40
CA SER A 208 -22.14 -4.44 2.15
C SER A 208 -22.87 -3.32 2.92
N GLU A 209 -22.25 -2.81 3.97
CA GLU A 209 -22.78 -1.69 4.76
C GLU A 209 -22.05 -0.37 4.48
N GLN A 210 -20.99 -0.39 3.66
CA GLN A 210 -20.20 0.80 3.32
C GLN A 210 -20.71 1.52 2.08
N PHE A 211 -21.19 0.78 1.08
CA PHE A 211 -21.69 1.33 -0.19
C PHE A 211 -22.73 0.42 -0.81
N ALA A 212 -23.59 1.00 -1.65
CA ALA A 212 -24.73 0.29 -2.26
C ALA A 212 -24.37 -0.43 -3.57
N SER A 213 -23.18 -0.19 -4.13
CA SER A 213 -22.72 -0.86 -5.36
C SER A 213 -22.19 -2.26 -5.07
N ASP A 214 -21.99 -3.07 -6.10
CA ASP A 214 -21.43 -4.42 -6.06
C ASP A 214 -19.90 -4.43 -6.03
N GLY A 215 -19.25 -3.27 -6.01
CA GLY A 215 -17.80 -3.14 -5.97
C GLY A 215 -17.31 -1.70 -5.82
N ILE A 216 -15.99 -1.55 -5.70
CA ILE A 216 -15.27 -0.27 -5.61
C ILE A 216 -14.85 0.16 -7.01
#